data_dbc9a9995beb451eea91c30919fba1b2
#
_entry.id   dbc9a9995beb451eea91c30919fba1b2
#
_cell.length_a   1.000
_cell.length_b   1.000
_cell.length_c   1.000
_cell.angle_alpha   90.00
_cell.angle_beta   90.00
_cell.angle_gamma   90.00
#
_symmetry.space_group_name_H-M   'P 1'
#
loop_
_entity.id
_entity.type
_entity.pdbx_description
1 polymer ?
#
loop_
_entity_poly.entity_id
_entity_poly.type
_entity_poly.pdbx_seq_one_letter_code
_entity_poly.pdbx_strand_id
1 'polypeptide(L)'
;MRILGIDPGLARVGYGVIDVDPSAGRGTEAQTMLDCGIIRTDPGRSEGQRMVEIARDLRQLIRVWKPDMASVEKFFFYRSSNTIAVVQARGVVIMTLTRFGLPIVEFTPMQIKQALTGNGHADKDLSLIHI
;
A
#
# COMPACT_ATOMS: atom_id res chain seq x y z
N MET A 1 -7.00 -8.32 13.32
CA MET A 1 -7.39 -7.49 12.17
C MET A 1 -6.28 -7.55 11.13
N ARG A 2 -6.63 -7.87 9.90
CA ARG A 2 -5.66 -7.96 8.81
C ARG A 2 -5.72 -6.70 7.94
N ILE A 3 -4.56 -6.11 7.71
CA ILE A 3 -4.44 -4.85 6.98
C ILE A 3 -3.51 -5.05 5.78
N LEU A 4 -3.98 -4.60 4.61
CA LEU A 4 -3.18 -4.54 3.39
C LEU A 4 -2.69 -3.12 3.20
N GLY A 5 -1.38 -2.91 3.31
CA GLY A 5 -0.75 -1.62 3.06
C GLY A 5 -0.25 -1.53 1.64
N ILE A 6 -0.46 -0.39 0.99
CA ILE A 6 -0.12 -0.22 -0.42
C ILE A 6 0.57 1.13 -0.65
N ASP A 7 1.67 1.08 -1.39
CA ASP A 7 2.37 2.24 -1.92
C ASP A 7 2.24 2.22 -3.46
N PRO A 8 1.33 3.03 -4.03
CA PRO A 8 1.02 2.98 -5.45
C PRO A 8 2.12 3.57 -6.33
N GLY A 9 2.42 2.88 -7.43
CA GLY A 9 3.26 3.37 -8.51
C GLY A 9 2.97 2.55 -9.76
N LEU A 10 3.14 3.09 -10.96
CA LEU A 10 2.82 2.36 -12.18
C LEU A 10 3.81 1.24 -12.46
N ALA A 11 5.10 1.53 -12.34
CA ALA A 11 6.15 0.52 -12.54
C ALA A 11 6.19 -0.49 -11.40
N ARG A 12 5.92 -0.03 -10.18
CA ARG A 12 6.01 -0.82 -8.97
C ARG A 12 4.91 -0.39 -8.01
N VAL A 13 4.14 -1.36 -7.54
CA VAL A 13 3.20 -1.17 -6.44
C VAL A 13 3.74 -1.96 -5.26
N GLY A 14 4.22 -1.26 -4.25
CA GLY A 14 4.68 -1.89 -3.01
C GLY A 14 3.50 -2.31 -2.16
N TYR A 15 3.58 -3.46 -1.51
CA TYR A 15 2.53 -3.90 -0.59
C TYR A 15 3.11 -4.63 0.62
N GLY A 16 2.33 -4.59 1.70
CA GLY A 16 2.58 -5.39 2.88
C GLY A 16 1.26 -5.87 3.46
N VAL A 17 1.26 -7.05 4.02
CA VAL A 17 0.10 -7.63 4.71
C VAL A 17 0.48 -7.87 6.16
N ILE A 18 -0.26 -7.27 7.08
CA ILE A 18 0.00 -7.43 8.50
C ILE A 18 -1.26 -7.87 9.23
N ASP A 19 -1.07 -8.68 10.25
CA ASP A 19 -2.10 -8.92 11.27
C ASP A 19 -1.81 -8.05 12.49
N VAL A 20 -2.83 -7.36 12.95
CA VAL A 20 -2.77 -6.52 14.14
C VAL A 20 -3.70 -7.13 15.18
N ASP A 21 -3.17 -7.37 16.37
CA ASP A 21 -3.98 -7.78 17.51
C ASP A 21 -4.40 -6.52 18.28
N PRO A 22 -5.68 -6.09 18.20
CA PRO A 22 -6.11 -4.89 18.87
C PRO A 22 -6.11 -5.01 20.39
N SER A 23 -6.04 -6.24 20.93
CA SER A 23 -6.01 -6.47 22.38
C SER A 23 -4.60 -6.42 22.97
N ALA A 24 -3.56 -6.48 22.15
CA ALA A 24 -2.16 -6.54 22.61
C ALA A 24 -1.55 -5.16 22.92
N GLY A 25 -2.32 -4.08 22.81
CA GLY A 25 -1.83 -2.73 23.07
C GLY A 25 -1.06 -2.15 21.90
N ARG A 26 -0.28 -1.10 22.18
CA ARG A 26 0.51 -0.41 21.15
C ARG A 26 1.90 -0.99 21.06
N GLY A 27 2.43 -1.08 19.83
CA GLY A 27 3.80 -1.47 19.58
C GLY A 27 3.93 -2.53 18.50
N THR A 28 5.16 -2.83 18.14
CA THR A 28 5.48 -3.82 17.09
C THR A 28 5.11 -5.24 17.49
N GLU A 29 5.02 -5.52 18.77
CA GLU A 29 4.64 -6.84 19.31
C GLU A 29 3.18 -7.20 18.99
N ALA A 30 2.33 -6.17 18.79
CA ALA A 30 0.93 -6.35 18.42
C ALA A 30 0.75 -6.62 16.92
N GLN A 31 1.82 -6.63 16.15
CA GLN A 31 1.78 -6.73 14.69
C GLN A 31 2.61 -7.91 14.21
N THR A 32 2.05 -8.65 13.27
CA THR A 32 2.76 -9.74 12.59
C THR A 32 2.73 -9.49 11.09
N MET A 33 3.90 -9.41 10.47
CA MET A 33 3.99 -9.31 9.02
C MET A 33 3.77 -10.70 8.41
N LEU A 34 2.78 -10.80 7.54
CA LEU A 34 2.43 -12.04 6.87
C LEU A 34 3.06 -12.14 5.49
N ASP A 35 3.17 -11.01 4.79
CA ASP A 35 3.71 -10.96 3.44
C ASP A 35 4.13 -9.53 3.12
N CYS A 36 5.09 -9.39 2.22
CA CYS A 36 5.43 -8.10 1.61
C CYS A 36 6.05 -8.36 0.24
N GLY A 37 5.88 -7.41 -0.64
CA GLY A 37 6.42 -7.56 -1.98
C GLY A 37 6.12 -6.37 -2.86
N ILE A 38 6.32 -6.58 -4.15
CA ILE A 38 6.14 -5.56 -5.18
C ILE A 38 5.39 -6.19 -6.34
N ILE A 39 4.30 -5.53 -6.75
CA ILE A 39 3.65 -5.80 -8.02
C ILE A 39 4.42 -5.02 -9.08
N ARG A 40 5.06 -5.72 -10.00
CA ARG A 40 5.82 -5.10 -11.09
C ARG A 40 5.01 -5.17 -12.37
N THR A 41 5.07 -4.09 -13.16
CA THR A 41 4.49 -4.07 -14.50
C THR A 41 5.59 -3.97 -15.55
N ASP A 42 5.32 -4.52 -16.73
CA ASP A 42 6.28 -4.52 -17.82
C ASP A 42 6.33 -3.14 -18.51
N PRO A 43 7.48 -2.45 -18.50
CA PRO A 43 7.60 -1.15 -19.16
C PRO A 43 7.42 -1.19 -20.68
N GLY A 44 7.49 -2.36 -21.30
CA GLY A 44 7.22 -2.54 -22.73
C GLY A 44 5.74 -2.55 -23.08
N ARG A 45 4.84 -2.58 -22.09
CA ARG A 45 3.41 -2.58 -22.30
C ARG A 45 2.83 -1.17 -22.24
N SER A 46 1.64 -0.99 -22.80
CA SER A 46 0.93 0.29 -22.72
C SER A 46 0.52 0.61 -21.30
N GLU A 47 0.25 1.89 -21.00
CA GLU A 47 -0.23 2.31 -19.69
C GLU A 47 -1.50 1.57 -19.28
N GLY A 48 -2.43 1.41 -20.22
CA GLY A 48 -3.67 0.68 -19.96
C GLY A 48 -3.43 -0.78 -19.59
N GLN A 49 -2.55 -1.47 -20.32
CA GLN A 49 -2.19 -2.85 -20.02
C GLN A 49 -1.51 -2.97 -18.65
N ARG A 50 -0.65 -2.02 -18.30
CA ARG A 50 0.01 -1.99 -17.00
C ARG A 50 -1.00 -1.78 -15.87
N MET A 51 -1.99 -0.92 -16.07
CA MET A 51 -3.08 -0.74 -15.10
C MET A 51 -3.89 -2.03 -14.91
N VAL A 52 -4.16 -2.76 -15.98
CA VAL A 52 -4.84 -4.06 -15.90
C VAL A 52 -4.02 -5.07 -15.11
N GLU A 53 -2.71 -5.08 -15.30
CA GLU A 53 -1.81 -5.96 -14.53
C GLU A 53 -1.87 -5.65 -13.03
N ILE A 54 -1.84 -4.38 -12.67
CA ILE A 54 -1.96 -3.96 -11.26
C ILE A 54 -3.28 -4.44 -10.67
N ALA A 55 -4.39 -4.19 -11.37
CA ALA A 55 -5.70 -4.61 -10.89
C ALA A 55 -5.80 -6.12 -10.71
N ARG A 56 -5.26 -6.88 -11.67
CA ARG A 56 -5.26 -8.34 -11.61
C ARG A 56 -4.48 -8.88 -10.43
N ASP A 57 -3.26 -8.40 -10.25
CA ASP A 57 -2.38 -8.88 -9.20
C ASP A 57 -2.86 -8.44 -7.82
N LEU A 58 -3.41 -7.24 -7.72
CA LEU A 58 -4.00 -6.76 -6.47
C LEU A 58 -5.24 -7.58 -6.09
N ARG A 59 -6.11 -7.91 -7.06
CA ARG A 59 -7.25 -8.80 -6.80
C ARG A 59 -6.79 -10.15 -6.26
N GLN A 60 -5.73 -10.69 -6.81
CA GLN A 60 -5.16 -11.96 -6.36
C GLN A 60 -4.69 -11.88 -4.91
N LEU A 61 -3.99 -10.82 -4.55
CA LEU A 61 -3.56 -10.57 -3.17
C LEU A 61 -4.75 -10.50 -2.21
N ILE A 62 -5.79 -9.76 -2.59
CA ILE A 62 -6.98 -9.61 -1.75
C ILE A 62 -7.68 -10.97 -1.55
N ARG A 63 -7.75 -11.77 -2.59
CA ARG A 63 -8.38 -13.11 -2.51
C ARG A 63 -7.58 -14.07 -1.64
N VAL A 64 -6.26 -14.00 -1.72
CA VAL A 64 -5.36 -14.87 -0.94
C VAL A 64 -5.39 -14.49 0.54
N TRP A 65 -5.22 -13.21 0.83
CA TRP A 65 -5.03 -12.75 2.21
C TRP A 65 -6.32 -12.34 2.91
N LYS A 66 -7.35 -11.98 2.17
CA LYS A 66 -8.66 -11.56 2.71
C LYS A 66 -8.52 -10.49 3.79
N PRO A 67 -7.92 -9.34 3.46
CA PRO A 67 -7.74 -8.29 4.45
C PRO A 67 -9.07 -7.69 4.91
N ASP A 68 -9.08 -7.17 6.12
CA ASP A 68 -10.24 -6.48 6.69
C ASP A 68 -10.31 -5.02 6.26
N MET A 69 -9.16 -4.43 5.96
CA MET A 69 -9.06 -3.05 5.51
C MET A 69 -7.75 -2.85 4.74
N ALA A 70 -7.67 -1.71 4.07
CA ALA A 70 -6.46 -1.30 3.37
C ALA A 70 -5.97 0.05 3.85
N SER A 71 -4.66 0.20 3.86
CA SER A 71 -3.97 1.45 4.13
C SER A 71 -3.23 1.84 2.87
N VAL A 72 -3.48 3.04 2.36
CA VAL A 72 -2.85 3.53 1.14
C VAL A 72 -2.05 4.77 1.48
N GLU A 73 -0.80 4.80 1.03
CA GLU A 73 0.03 5.98 1.23
C GLU A 73 -0.59 7.16 0.49
N LYS A 74 -0.75 8.27 1.20
CA LYS A 74 -1.33 9.48 0.64
C LYS A 74 -0.32 10.12 -0.29
N PHE A 75 -0.77 10.36 -1.53
CA PHE A 75 0.06 11.00 -2.52
C PHE A 75 0.19 12.49 -2.22
N PHE A 76 1.44 12.96 -2.18
CA PHE A 76 1.73 14.37 -2.22
C PHE A 76 2.23 14.77 -3.60
N PHE A 77 1.91 15.97 -3.97
CA PHE A 77 2.35 16.52 -5.24
C PHE A 77 3.87 16.66 -5.22
N TYR A 78 4.55 15.78 -5.90
CA TYR A 78 5.97 15.89 -6.14
C TYR A 78 6.22 16.39 -7.55
N ARG A 79 7.20 17.26 -7.69
CA ARG A 79 7.66 17.73 -9.00
C ARG A 79 8.44 16.64 -9.71
N SER A 80 7.75 15.61 -10.10
CA SER A 80 8.36 14.46 -10.76
C SER A 80 7.69 14.27 -12.11
N SER A 81 8.46 13.86 -13.10
CA SER A 81 7.95 13.48 -14.41
C SER A 81 7.00 12.28 -14.34
N ASN A 82 7.02 11.55 -13.23
CA ASN A 82 6.21 10.35 -13.03
C ASN A 82 4.90 10.61 -12.29
N THR A 83 4.53 11.87 -12.06
CA THR A 83 3.33 12.21 -11.29
C THR A 83 2.07 11.61 -11.90
N ILE A 84 1.91 11.71 -13.23
CA ILE A 84 0.73 11.16 -13.91
C ILE A 84 0.65 9.64 -13.72
N ALA A 85 1.76 8.95 -13.90
CA ALA A 85 1.81 7.51 -13.74
C ALA A 85 1.43 7.05 -12.33
N VAL A 86 1.90 7.78 -11.31
CA VAL A 86 1.57 7.48 -9.91
C VAL A 86 0.09 7.71 -9.64
N VAL A 87 -0.49 8.79 -10.16
CA VAL A 87 -1.92 9.09 -10.00
C VAL A 87 -2.78 8.03 -10.67
N GLN A 88 -2.39 7.60 -11.87
CA GLN A 88 -3.10 6.53 -12.56
C GLN A 88 -3.08 5.21 -11.78
N ALA A 89 -1.92 4.81 -11.30
CA ALA A 89 -1.77 3.60 -10.50
C ALA A 89 -2.59 3.68 -9.21
N ARG A 90 -2.56 4.84 -8.55
CA ARG A 90 -3.34 5.09 -7.34
C ARG A 90 -4.84 4.94 -7.61
N GLY A 91 -5.32 5.46 -8.74
CA GLY A 91 -6.73 5.31 -9.14
C GLY A 91 -7.13 3.85 -9.29
N VAL A 92 -6.28 3.04 -9.93
CA VAL A 92 -6.52 1.60 -10.09
C VAL A 92 -6.56 0.90 -8.73
N VAL A 93 -5.64 1.22 -7.84
CA VAL A 93 -5.58 0.66 -6.49
C VAL A 93 -6.86 0.97 -5.72
N ILE A 94 -7.25 2.23 -5.65
CA ILE A 94 -8.45 2.68 -4.95
C ILE A 94 -9.69 2.00 -5.52
N MET A 95 -9.83 1.97 -6.84
CA MET A 95 -10.95 1.33 -7.51
C MET A 95 -11.04 -0.16 -7.15
N THR A 96 -9.92 -0.87 -7.22
CA THR A 96 -9.88 -2.29 -6.93
C THR A 96 -10.26 -2.59 -5.48
N LEU A 97 -9.69 -1.85 -4.53
CA LEU A 97 -10.02 -2.00 -3.11
C LEU A 97 -11.49 -1.74 -2.84
N THR A 98 -12.04 -0.69 -3.46
CA THR A 98 -13.43 -0.31 -3.29
C THR A 98 -14.37 -1.38 -3.85
N ARG A 99 -14.01 -2.01 -4.97
CA ARG A 99 -14.81 -3.11 -5.55
C ARG A 99 -14.91 -4.31 -4.62
N PHE A 100 -13.91 -4.54 -3.79
CA PHE A 100 -13.96 -5.59 -2.75
C PHE A 100 -14.64 -5.13 -1.46
N GLY A 101 -15.10 -3.89 -1.40
CA GLY A 101 -15.77 -3.35 -0.22
C GLY A 101 -14.83 -3.09 0.95
N LEU A 102 -13.52 -2.97 0.70
CA LEU A 102 -12.54 -2.75 1.76
C LEU A 102 -12.54 -1.30 2.22
N PRO A 103 -12.67 -1.03 3.53
CA PRO A 103 -12.42 0.31 4.06
C PRO A 103 -10.98 0.73 3.75
N ILE A 104 -10.81 1.97 3.33
CA ILE A 104 -9.52 2.52 2.95
C ILE A 104 -9.16 3.66 3.88
N VAL A 105 -7.96 3.59 4.46
CA VAL A 105 -7.39 4.67 5.27
C VAL A 105 -6.15 5.18 4.56
N GLU A 106 -6.04 6.50 4.43
CA GLU A 106 -4.90 7.13 3.80
C GLU A 106 -3.98 7.74 4.84
N PHE A 107 -2.69 7.49 4.69
CA PHE A 107 -1.67 8.05 5.57
C PHE A 107 -0.60 8.76 4.77
N THR A 108 -0.12 9.89 5.29
CA THR A 108 1.10 10.50 4.78
C THR A 108 2.31 9.69 5.24
N PRO A 109 3.44 9.74 4.52
CA PRO A 109 4.66 9.10 5.00
C PRO A 109 5.04 9.54 6.41
N MET A 110 4.86 10.81 6.72
CA MET A 110 5.13 11.33 8.06
C MET A 110 4.19 10.76 9.11
N GLN A 111 2.90 10.63 8.81
CA GLN A 111 1.93 10.04 9.72
C GLN A 111 2.27 8.57 10.01
N ILE A 112 2.69 7.83 9.00
CA ILE A 112 3.13 6.44 9.16
C ILE A 112 4.33 6.38 10.11
N LYS A 113 5.33 7.23 9.90
CA LYS A 113 6.51 7.29 10.77
C LYS A 113 6.16 7.64 12.20
N GLN A 114 5.28 8.62 12.40
CA GLN A 114 4.84 9.01 13.74
C GLN A 114 4.09 7.88 14.44
N ALA A 115 3.21 7.17 13.73
CA ALA A 115 2.44 6.09 14.32
C ALA A 115 3.32 4.91 14.75
N LEU A 116 4.38 4.63 13.98
CA LEU A 116 5.23 3.46 14.21
C LEU A 116 6.38 3.73 15.18
N THR A 117 6.96 4.93 15.14
CA THR A 117 8.17 5.28 15.90
C THR A 117 7.97 6.38 16.92
N GLY A 118 6.82 7.06 16.90
CA GLY A 118 6.59 8.26 17.68
C GLY A 118 7.37 9.47 17.19
N ASN A 119 8.02 9.38 16.04
CA ASN A 119 8.86 10.43 15.48
C ASN A 119 8.64 10.55 13.96
N GLY A 120 8.16 11.70 13.51
CA GLY A 120 7.95 11.99 12.08
C GLY A 120 9.22 12.04 11.23
N HIS A 121 10.38 12.04 11.85
CA HIS A 121 11.68 12.03 11.18
C HIS A 121 12.38 10.68 11.21
N ALA A 122 11.63 9.62 11.48
CA ALA A 122 12.18 8.28 11.47
C ALA A 122 12.74 7.90 10.10
N ASP A 123 13.67 6.95 10.11
CA ASP A 123 14.36 6.50 8.92
C ASP A 123 13.35 6.02 7.86
N LYS A 124 13.67 6.34 6.60
CA LYS A 124 12.90 5.92 5.44
C LYS A 124 12.71 4.40 5.37
N ASP A 125 13.72 3.65 5.76
CA ASP A 125 13.66 2.19 5.74
C ASP A 125 12.62 1.64 6.70
N LEU A 126 12.45 2.25 7.87
CA LEU A 126 11.41 1.85 8.80
C LEU A 126 10.02 2.09 8.24
N SER A 127 9.81 3.19 7.52
CA SER A 127 8.50 3.47 6.92
C SER A 127 8.17 2.50 5.78
N LEU A 128 9.17 2.02 5.03
CA LEU A 128 8.97 1.05 3.95
C LEU A 128 8.64 -0.35 4.48
N ILE A 129 9.22 -0.74 5.59
CA ILE A 129 8.96 -2.04 6.20
C ILE A 129 7.51 -2.17 6.69
N HIS A 130 6.90 -1.05 7.02
CA HIS A 130 5.59 -1.01 7.67
C HIS A 130 4.45 -0.51 6.77
N ILE A 131 4.68 -0.39 5.49
CA ILE A 131 3.62 -0.04 4.54
C ILE A 131 2.63 -1.18 4.36
#